data_8a6a741214e16cbd899fc1f9160bed35
#
_entry.id   8a6a741214e16cbd899fc1f9160bed35
#
_cell.length_a   1.000
_cell.length_b   1.000
_cell.length_c   1.000
_cell.angle_alpha   90.00
_cell.angle_beta   90.00
_cell.angle_gamma   90.00
#
_symmetry.space_group_name_H-M   'P 1'
#
loop_
_entity.id
_entity.type
_entity.pdbx_description
1 polymer ?
#
loop_
_entity_poly.entity_id
_entity_poly.type
_entity_poly.pdbx_seq_one_letter_code
_entity_poly.pdbx_strand_id
1 'polypeptide(L)'
;MGRGAPRGTIALSKIQPSMVESIVSEIAASSSAVRLRGVTKTYDSGVMALGPLDLEVRQGEFVSLLGPSGCGKSTALRIIAGLATPSTGTVELAHHDVERRGSHRIGFVFQEPTLMPWANVRDNVRLPLKLARAPATDADARIEAALDQVGLAEFAGAYPRELSGGMKMRVSLARALVTEPDILLMDEPFAALDEITRFRLNNDLLSLWRDLHKTVIFVTHSVFESVYLSERVIVMTARPGRIGAEFHINSAEPRGEEFRTSAEYAAYCREVSHALAPSYAGQAGA
;
A
#
# COMPACT_ATOMS: atom_id res chain seq x y z
N MET A 1 -55.38 22.76 -27.98
CA MET A 1 -55.71 22.11 -26.69
C MET A 1 -54.49 21.25 -26.30
N GLY A 2 -53.56 21.84 -25.54
CA GLY A 2 -52.39 21.18 -25.03
C GLY A 2 -52.60 20.75 -23.60
N ARG A 3 -52.28 19.51 -23.26
CA ARG A 3 -52.23 19.05 -21.88
C ARG A 3 -50.75 18.88 -21.49
N GLY A 4 -50.31 19.77 -20.57
CA GLY A 4 -48.99 19.65 -19.94
C GLY A 4 -48.95 18.49 -18.95
N ALA A 5 -47.85 17.74 -18.98
CA ALA A 5 -47.52 16.73 -18.00
C ALA A 5 -46.95 17.40 -16.72
N PRO A 6 -47.28 16.93 -15.52
CA PRO A 6 -46.76 17.49 -14.29
C PRO A 6 -45.30 17.07 -14.08
N ARG A 7 -44.43 18.04 -13.88
CA ARG A 7 -43.05 17.82 -13.36
C ARG A 7 -43.16 17.43 -11.88
N GLY A 8 -42.91 16.18 -11.57
CA GLY A 8 -42.78 15.70 -10.21
C GLY A 8 -41.53 16.26 -9.51
N THR A 9 -41.71 17.28 -8.71
CA THR A 9 -40.70 17.77 -7.77
C THR A 9 -40.63 16.77 -6.62
N ILE A 10 -39.55 16.02 -6.55
CA ILE A 10 -39.28 15.12 -5.41
C ILE A 10 -38.99 16.01 -4.20
N ALA A 11 -39.87 15.97 -3.22
CA ALA A 11 -39.75 16.74 -1.98
C ALA A 11 -38.63 16.14 -1.12
N LEU A 12 -37.52 16.85 -0.95
CA LEU A 12 -36.36 16.54 -0.11
C LEU A 12 -36.65 16.52 1.41
N SER A 13 -37.93 16.74 1.82
CA SER A 13 -38.29 16.93 3.23
C SER A 13 -38.65 15.67 4.01
N LYS A 14 -38.37 14.46 3.49
CA LYS A 14 -38.71 13.18 4.17
C LYS A 14 -37.52 12.23 4.39
N ILE A 15 -36.27 12.67 4.26
CA ILE A 15 -35.14 11.82 4.57
C ILE A 15 -34.88 11.93 6.07
N GLN A 16 -35.07 10.84 6.80
CA GLN A 16 -34.78 10.79 8.24
C GLN A 16 -33.25 10.87 8.45
N PRO A 17 -32.76 11.59 9.48
CA PRO A 17 -31.33 11.71 9.78
C PRO A 17 -30.60 10.36 9.85
N SER A 18 -31.25 9.33 10.40
CA SER A 18 -30.72 7.96 10.47
C SER A 18 -30.49 7.31 9.09
N MET A 19 -31.30 7.68 8.09
CA MET A 19 -31.18 7.18 6.72
C MET A 19 -30.01 7.87 5.99
N VAL A 20 -29.78 9.15 6.27
CA VAL A 20 -28.62 9.89 5.75
C VAL A 20 -27.33 9.35 6.36
N GLU A 21 -27.28 9.09 7.67
CA GLU A 21 -26.14 8.48 8.33
C GLU A 21 -25.87 7.06 7.80
N SER A 22 -26.91 6.27 7.54
CA SER A 22 -26.77 4.94 6.93
C SER A 22 -26.20 5.02 5.52
N ILE A 23 -26.72 5.92 4.68
CA ILE A 23 -26.25 6.11 3.29
C ILE A 23 -24.81 6.66 3.29
N VAL A 24 -24.48 7.61 4.16
CA VAL A 24 -23.10 8.13 4.30
C VAL A 24 -22.15 7.06 4.80
N SER A 25 -22.58 6.22 5.74
CA SER A 25 -21.81 5.07 6.21
C SER A 25 -21.63 4.01 5.11
N GLU A 26 -22.64 3.78 4.28
CA GLU A 26 -22.60 2.81 3.17
C GLU A 26 -21.74 3.32 2.01
N ILE A 27 -21.80 4.63 1.70
CA ILE A 27 -20.91 5.27 0.70
C ILE A 27 -19.46 5.28 1.21
N ALA A 28 -19.22 5.57 2.49
CA ALA A 28 -17.89 5.50 3.10
C ALA A 28 -17.37 4.05 3.14
N ALA A 29 -18.21 3.07 3.43
CA ALA A 29 -17.88 1.65 3.36
C ALA A 29 -17.55 1.20 1.93
N SER A 30 -18.23 1.76 0.92
CA SER A 30 -18.01 1.52 -0.51
C SER A 30 -16.68 2.08 -1.02
N SER A 31 -16.06 3.02 -0.30
CA SER A 31 -14.77 3.64 -0.67
C SER A 31 -13.55 3.05 0.06
N SER A 32 -13.75 2.11 0.98
CA SER A 32 -12.67 1.50 1.75
C SER A 32 -12.06 0.32 0.98
N ALA A 33 -10.76 0.36 0.72
CA ALA A 33 -10.04 -0.76 0.08
C ALA A 33 -9.67 -1.85 1.09
N VAL A 34 -9.27 -1.44 2.30
CA VAL A 34 -8.87 -2.33 3.40
C VAL A 34 -9.46 -1.83 4.71
N ARG A 35 -10.06 -2.73 5.49
CA ARG A 35 -10.54 -2.42 6.83
C ARG A 35 -10.15 -3.52 7.81
N LEU A 36 -9.40 -3.14 8.85
CA LEU A 36 -9.07 -3.98 9.99
C LEU A 36 -9.91 -3.50 11.19
N ARG A 37 -10.51 -4.45 11.92
CA ARG A 37 -11.28 -4.15 13.13
C ARG A 37 -10.81 -5.01 14.28
N GLY A 38 -10.23 -4.40 15.30
CA GLY A 38 -9.75 -5.06 16.51
C GLY A 38 -8.74 -6.20 16.22
N VAL A 39 -7.96 -6.09 15.15
CA VAL A 39 -7.04 -7.15 14.72
C VAL A 39 -5.90 -7.28 15.71
N THR A 40 -5.72 -8.48 16.24
CA THR A 40 -4.56 -8.85 17.08
C THR A 40 -3.77 -9.99 16.45
N LYS A 41 -2.50 -10.11 16.82
CA LYS A 41 -1.68 -11.27 16.50
C LYS A 41 -0.76 -11.63 17.64
N THR A 42 -1.01 -12.82 18.18
CA THR A 42 -0.10 -13.49 19.13
C THR A 42 0.45 -14.73 18.42
N TYR A 43 1.76 -14.91 18.44
CA TYR A 43 2.43 -16.10 17.92
C TYR A 43 2.46 -17.22 18.95
N ASP A 44 2.73 -18.45 18.52
CA ASP A 44 2.80 -19.64 19.39
C ASP A 44 3.87 -19.50 20.51
N SER A 45 4.85 -18.65 20.29
CA SER A 45 5.86 -18.26 21.30
C SER A 45 5.29 -17.40 22.44
N GLY A 46 4.00 -17.03 22.41
CA GLY A 46 3.37 -16.13 23.37
C GLY A 46 3.62 -14.64 23.09
N VAL A 47 4.41 -14.29 22.08
CA VAL A 47 4.71 -12.90 21.72
C VAL A 47 3.51 -12.28 21.01
N MET A 48 2.92 -11.23 21.62
CA MET A 48 1.90 -10.41 20.97
C MET A 48 2.58 -9.40 20.04
N ALA A 49 2.51 -9.64 18.73
CA ALA A 49 3.09 -8.76 17.71
C ALA A 49 2.19 -7.56 17.42
N LEU A 50 0.86 -7.78 17.37
CA LEU A 50 -0.15 -6.73 17.20
C LEU A 50 -1.13 -6.75 18.36
N GLY A 51 -1.32 -5.61 19.01
CA GLY A 51 -2.45 -5.33 19.89
C GLY A 51 -3.68 -4.98 19.05
N PRO A 52 -4.86 -4.68 19.63
CA PRO A 52 -6.00 -4.30 18.83
C PRO A 52 -5.64 -3.19 17.84
N LEU A 53 -5.77 -3.51 16.55
CA LEU A 53 -5.44 -2.61 15.42
C LEU A 53 -6.72 -2.35 14.64
N ASP A 54 -7.16 -1.11 14.63
CA ASP A 54 -8.24 -0.59 13.82
C ASP A 54 -7.64 0.28 12.73
N LEU A 55 -7.77 -0.12 11.47
CA LEU A 55 -7.18 0.57 10.33
C LEU A 55 -8.17 0.54 9.16
N GLU A 56 -8.42 1.69 8.59
CA GLU A 56 -9.16 1.82 7.35
C GLU A 56 -8.29 2.51 6.31
N VAL A 57 -8.20 1.94 5.10
CA VAL A 57 -7.47 2.49 3.95
C VAL A 57 -8.46 2.67 2.81
N ARG A 58 -8.52 3.87 2.24
CA ARG A 58 -9.43 4.20 1.14
C ARG A 58 -8.88 3.68 -0.18
N GLN A 59 -9.80 3.54 -1.14
CA GLN A 59 -9.39 3.20 -2.51
C GLN A 59 -8.53 4.31 -3.12
N GLY A 60 -7.43 3.91 -3.77
CA GLY A 60 -6.48 4.83 -4.38
C GLY A 60 -5.56 5.54 -3.39
N GLU A 61 -5.76 5.38 -2.08
CA GLU A 61 -4.96 6.04 -1.05
C GLU A 61 -3.55 5.44 -0.94
N PHE A 62 -2.55 6.31 -0.77
CA PHE A 62 -1.20 5.90 -0.39
C PHE A 62 -1.01 6.11 1.12
N VAL A 63 -0.92 5.02 1.87
CA VAL A 63 -0.74 5.04 3.34
C VAL A 63 0.60 4.44 3.71
N SER A 64 1.36 5.12 4.57
CA SER A 64 2.56 4.55 5.19
C SER A 64 2.30 4.07 6.61
N LEU A 65 2.76 2.85 6.93
CA LEU A 65 2.91 2.37 8.29
C LEU A 65 4.36 2.59 8.73
N LEU A 66 4.56 3.52 9.65
CA LEU A 66 5.86 3.94 10.16
C LEU A 66 6.03 3.45 11.60
N GLY A 67 7.20 2.98 11.96
CA GLY A 67 7.48 2.57 13.33
C GLY A 67 8.79 1.80 13.46
N PRO A 68 9.26 1.55 14.70
CA PRO A 68 10.51 0.85 14.93
C PRO A 68 10.47 -0.60 14.44
N SER A 69 11.64 -1.22 14.27
CA SER A 69 11.73 -2.62 13.90
C SER A 69 11.07 -3.52 14.94
N GLY A 70 10.31 -4.50 14.47
CA GLY A 70 9.60 -5.45 15.34
C GLY A 70 8.32 -4.91 16.00
N CYS A 71 7.81 -3.73 15.60
CA CYS A 71 6.52 -3.21 16.09
C CYS A 71 5.28 -3.82 15.40
N GLY A 72 5.44 -4.79 14.50
CA GLY A 72 4.31 -5.51 13.90
C GLY A 72 3.88 -5.04 12.52
N LYS A 73 4.53 -4.06 11.88
CA LYS A 73 4.20 -3.53 10.53
C LYS A 73 4.09 -4.64 9.48
N SER A 74 5.15 -5.44 9.33
CA SER A 74 5.17 -6.59 8.40
C SER A 74 4.14 -7.65 8.76
N THR A 75 3.81 -7.81 10.05
CA THR A 75 2.74 -8.70 10.49
C THR A 75 1.38 -8.20 10.02
N ALA A 76 1.12 -6.89 10.14
CA ALA A 76 -0.10 -6.27 9.63
C ALA A 76 -0.22 -6.46 8.10
N LEU A 77 0.85 -6.21 7.34
CA LEU A 77 0.85 -6.45 5.89
C LEU A 77 0.54 -7.92 5.54
N ARG A 78 1.19 -8.87 6.23
CA ARG A 78 0.96 -10.30 5.98
C ARG A 78 -0.48 -10.72 6.30
N ILE A 79 -1.09 -10.12 7.32
CA ILE A 79 -2.51 -10.37 7.64
C ILE A 79 -3.41 -9.80 6.55
N ILE A 80 -3.18 -8.57 6.06
CA ILE A 80 -3.92 -7.96 4.96
C ILE A 80 -3.78 -8.81 3.69
N ALA A 81 -2.57 -9.33 3.41
CA ALA A 81 -2.31 -10.20 2.26
C ALA A 81 -2.91 -11.61 2.38
N GLY A 82 -3.50 -11.98 3.52
CA GLY A 82 -3.97 -13.35 3.78
C GLY A 82 -2.83 -14.35 3.99
N LEU A 83 -1.59 -13.89 4.15
CA LEU A 83 -0.40 -14.73 4.40
C LEU A 83 -0.24 -15.10 5.88
N ALA A 84 -0.99 -14.46 6.76
CA ALA A 84 -1.05 -14.77 8.18
C ALA A 84 -2.48 -14.58 8.70
N THR A 85 -2.94 -15.48 9.55
CA THR A 85 -4.25 -15.38 10.19
C THR A 85 -4.16 -14.51 11.43
N PRO A 86 -5.07 -13.53 11.64
CA PRO A 86 -5.16 -12.79 12.89
C PRO A 86 -5.55 -13.73 14.04
N SER A 87 -5.15 -13.40 15.27
CA SER A 87 -5.60 -14.12 16.46
C SER A 87 -7.03 -13.74 16.86
N THR A 88 -7.37 -12.46 16.72
CA THR A 88 -8.73 -11.92 16.89
C THR A 88 -8.97 -10.78 15.91
N GLY A 89 -10.22 -10.35 15.80
CA GLY A 89 -10.62 -9.26 14.91
C GLY A 89 -10.94 -9.73 13.50
N THR A 90 -11.27 -8.79 12.63
CA THR A 90 -11.67 -9.05 11.23
C THR A 90 -10.86 -8.22 10.25
N VAL A 91 -10.67 -8.79 9.06
CA VAL A 91 -10.05 -8.14 7.90
C VAL A 91 -11.08 -8.13 6.79
N GLU A 92 -11.43 -6.97 6.32
CA GLU A 92 -12.33 -6.77 5.21
C GLU A 92 -11.57 -6.10 4.06
N LEU A 93 -11.70 -6.62 2.86
CA LEU A 93 -11.15 -6.05 1.63
C LEU A 93 -12.31 -5.68 0.72
N ALA A 94 -12.25 -4.50 0.09
CA ALA A 94 -13.33 -4.05 -0.79
C ALA A 94 -13.47 -4.95 -2.01
N HIS A 95 -14.71 -5.33 -2.32
CA HIS A 95 -15.02 -6.02 -3.56
C HIS A 95 -15.10 -5.02 -4.72
N HIS A 96 -14.11 -5.01 -5.59
CA HIS A 96 -14.22 -4.41 -6.90
C HIS A 96 -14.71 -5.46 -7.91
N ASP A 97 -15.89 -5.18 -8.54
CA ASP A 97 -16.58 -5.96 -9.56
C ASP A 97 -17.15 -7.33 -9.14
N VAL A 98 -18.46 -7.35 -9.00
CA VAL A 98 -19.30 -8.56 -8.83
C VAL A 98 -19.13 -9.56 -9.99
N GLU A 99 -18.60 -9.14 -11.15
CA GLU A 99 -18.38 -9.99 -12.33
C GLU A 99 -17.02 -10.71 -12.33
N ARG A 100 -16.02 -10.23 -11.59
CA ARG A 100 -14.74 -10.90 -11.46
C ARG A 100 -14.73 -11.82 -10.23
N ARG A 101 -15.32 -12.98 -10.36
CA ARG A 101 -15.32 -14.05 -9.36
C ARG A 101 -13.89 -14.44 -9.01
N GLY A 102 -13.45 -14.11 -7.81
CA GLY A 102 -12.27 -14.69 -7.17
C GLY A 102 -11.20 -13.68 -6.82
N SER A 103 -11.00 -13.53 -5.53
CA SER A 103 -9.89 -12.89 -4.80
C SER A 103 -9.49 -11.48 -5.24
N HIS A 104 -9.47 -10.56 -4.27
CA HIS A 104 -8.80 -9.26 -4.39
C HIS A 104 -7.39 -9.50 -4.93
N ARG A 105 -7.05 -8.80 -6.01
CA ARG A 105 -5.69 -8.89 -6.54
C ARG A 105 -4.78 -8.02 -5.67
N ILE A 106 -3.99 -8.69 -4.86
CA ILE A 106 -2.99 -8.04 -4.02
C ILE A 106 -1.62 -8.29 -4.66
N GLY A 107 -0.91 -7.20 -4.96
CA GLY A 107 0.51 -7.23 -5.26
C GLY A 107 1.32 -7.10 -3.98
N PHE A 108 2.34 -7.94 -3.78
CA PHE A 108 3.20 -7.87 -2.60
C PHE A 108 4.66 -7.68 -3.03
N VAL A 109 5.30 -6.63 -2.50
CA VAL A 109 6.73 -6.35 -2.67
C VAL A 109 7.41 -6.54 -1.32
N PHE A 110 8.32 -7.50 -1.25
CA PHE A 110 9.06 -7.82 -0.04
C PHE A 110 10.30 -6.94 0.12
N GLN A 111 10.84 -6.87 1.33
CA GLN A 111 12.07 -6.16 1.65
C GLN A 111 13.25 -6.65 0.79
N GLU A 112 13.35 -7.95 0.60
CA GLU A 112 14.27 -8.54 -0.39
C GLU A 112 13.51 -8.78 -1.70
N PRO A 113 14.11 -8.51 -2.87
CA PRO A 113 13.44 -8.69 -4.17
C PRO A 113 12.99 -10.13 -4.44
N THR A 114 13.56 -11.12 -3.76
CA THR A 114 13.21 -12.55 -3.86
C THR A 114 13.09 -13.05 -5.31
N LEU A 115 14.01 -12.61 -6.18
CA LEU A 115 14.03 -13.04 -7.57
C LEU A 115 14.58 -14.45 -7.69
N MET A 116 14.03 -15.23 -8.63
CA MET A 116 14.56 -16.54 -8.98
C MET A 116 15.91 -16.36 -9.68
N PRO A 117 17.04 -16.79 -9.09
CA PRO A 117 18.37 -16.50 -9.62
C PRO A 117 18.68 -17.21 -10.94
N TRP A 118 17.96 -18.29 -11.26
CA TRP A 118 18.07 -19.07 -12.49
C TRP A 118 17.17 -18.59 -13.63
N ALA A 119 16.28 -17.65 -13.39
CA ALA A 119 15.35 -17.07 -14.34
C ALA A 119 15.76 -15.64 -14.69
N ASN A 120 15.58 -15.26 -15.96
CA ASN A 120 15.80 -13.88 -16.40
C ASN A 120 14.70 -12.95 -15.87
N VAL A 121 14.82 -11.64 -16.13
CA VAL A 121 13.87 -10.61 -15.69
C VAL A 121 12.46 -10.91 -16.19
N ARG A 122 12.30 -11.20 -17.51
CA ARG A 122 10.99 -11.51 -18.12
C ARG A 122 10.32 -12.70 -17.44
N ASP A 123 11.06 -13.76 -17.15
CA ASP A 123 10.54 -14.96 -16.52
C ASP A 123 10.22 -14.77 -15.03
N ASN A 124 10.97 -13.92 -14.33
CA ASN A 124 10.65 -13.50 -12.99
C ASN A 124 9.32 -12.73 -12.92
N VAL A 125 9.09 -11.79 -13.86
CA VAL A 125 7.83 -11.04 -13.96
C VAL A 125 6.68 -11.93 -14.40
N ARG A 126 6.92 -12.93 -15.26
CA ARG A 126 5.91 -13.89 -15.73
C ARG A 126 5.35 -14.79 -14.63
N LEU A 127 6.13 -15.04 -13.56
CA LEU A 127 5.81 -16.05 -12.55
C LEU A 127 4.37 -15.96 -11.99
N PRO A 128 3.86 -14.78 -11.57
CA PRO A 128 2.50 -14.68 -11.03
C PRO A 128 1.43 -15.06 -12.07
N LEU A 129 1.60 -14.67 -13.33
CA LEU A 129 0.67 -15.01 -14.41
C LEU A 129 0.65 -16.52 -14.66
N LYS A 130 1.82 -17.17 -14.60
CA LYS A 130 1.94 -18.62 -14.75
C LYS A 130 1.24 -19.35 -13.61
N LEU A 131 1.40 -18.88 -12.36
CA LEU A 131 0.73 -19.45 -11.19
C LEU A 131 -0.80 -19.25 -11.24
N ALA A 132 -1.25 -18.11 -11.73
CA ALA A 132 -2.67 -17.80 -11.95
C ALA A 132 -3.26 -18.50 -13.17
N ARG A 133 -2.47 -19.27 -13.94
CA ARG A 133 -2.87 -19.91 -15.20
C ARG A 133 -3.49 -18.94 -16.21
N ALA A 134 -2.97 -17.70 -16.25
CA ALA A 134 -3.41 -16.69 -17.21
C ALA A 134 -3.18 -17.17 -18.67
N PRO A 135 -4.06 -16.82 -19.62
CA PRO A 135 -3.88 -17.16 -21.03
C PRO A 135 -2.54 -16.63 -21.55
N ALA A 136 -1.81 -17.46 -22.30
CA ALA A 136 -0.48 -17.12 -22.82
C ALA A 136 -0.53 -15.93 -23.80
N THR A 137 -1.64 -15.77 -24.52
CA THR A 137 -1.85 -14.69 -25.50
C THR A 137 -1.84 -13.30 -24.89
N ASP A 138 -2.20 -13.17 -23.61
CA ASP A 138 -2.26 -11.89 -22.88
C ASP A 138 -1.01 -11.66 -21.99
N ALA A 139 -0.32 -12.73 -21.64
CA ALA A 139 0.78 -12.67 -20.69
C ALA A 139 1.96 -11.84 -21.19
N ASP A 140 2.33 -11.96 -22.46
CA ASP A 140 3.51 -11.27 -23.00
C ASP A 140 3.31 -9.76 -23.06
N ALA A 141 2.15 -9.28 -23.51
CA ALA A 141 1.82 -7.85 -23.52
C ALA A 141 1.82 -7.24 -22.11
N ARG A 142 1.28 -7.98 -21.13
CA ARG A 142 1.25 -7.55 -19.72
C ARG A 142 2.65 -7.49 -19.09
N ILE A 143 3.53 -8.44 -19.44
CA ILE A 143 4.91 -8.44 -18.98
C ILE A 143 5.67 -7.24 -19.57
N GLU A 144 5.50 -6.97 -20.86
CA GLU A 144 6.11 -5.81 -21.52
C GLU A 144 5.64 -4.51 -20.87
N ALA A 145 4.34 -4.32 -20.70
CA ALA A 145 3.79 -3.15 -20.03
C ALA A 145 4.33 -2.99 -18.61
N ALA A 146 4.40 -4.08 -17.83
CA ALA A 146 4.93 -4.02 -16.47
C ALA A 146 6.43 -3.67 -16.42
N LEU A 147 7.21 -4.14 -17.39
CA LEU A 147 8.64 -3.80 -17.50
C LEU A 147 8.86 -2.36 -17.96
N ASP A 148 8.03 -1.85 -18.87
CA ASP A 148 8.04 -0.46 -19.31
C ASP A 148 7.72 0.49 -18.14
N GLN A 149 6.69 0.16 -17.34
CA GLN A 149 6.30 0.95 -16.16
C GLN A 149 7.43 1.14 -15.15
N VAL A 150 8.34 0.17 -15.04
CA VAL A 150 9.48 0.26 -14.11
C VAL A 150 10.80 0.63 -14.82
N GLY A 151 10.76 0.93 -16.12
CA GLY A 151 11.93 1.33 -16.92
C GLY A 151 12.96 0.21 -17.10
N LEU A 152 12.53 -1.04 -17.27
CA LEU A 152 13.40 -2.22 -17.41
C LEU A 152 13.15 -3.05 -18.69
N ALA A 153 12.46 -2.52 -19.69
CA ALA A 153 12.17 -3.24 -20.92
C ALA A 153 13.44 -3.77 -21.62
N GLU A 154 14.51 -2.95 -21.69
CA GLU A 154 15.79 -3.34 -22.30
C GLU A 154 16.54 -4.45 -21.54
N PHE A 155 16.20 -4.65 -20.26
CA PHE A 155 16.80 -5.66 -19.38
C PHE A 155 16.00 -6.96 -19.28
N ALA A 156 14.97 -7.16 -20.10
CA ALA A 156 14.08 -8.33 -20.05
C ALA A 156 14.82 -9.67 -20.10
N GLY A 157 15.92 -9.76 -20.83
CA GLY A 157 16.76 -10.96 -20.97
C GLY A 157 17.83 -11.12 -19.88
N ALA A 158 18.11 -10.10 -19.06
CA ALA A 158 19.15 -10.12 -18.05
C ALA A 158 18.78 -11.02 -16.87
N TYR A 159 19.79 -11.58 -16.20
CA TYR A 159 19.61 -12.39 -14.98
C TYR A 159 19.81 -11.53 -13.72
N PRO A 160 19.27 -11.94 -12.56
CA PRO A 160 19.39 -11.18 -11.33
C PRO A 160 20.83 -10.82 -10.92
N ARG A 161 21.82 -11.67 -11.24
CA ARG A 161 23.24 -11.42 -10.96
C ARG A 161 23.82 -10.24 -11.76
N GLU A 162 23.17 -9.85 -12.87
CA GLU A 162 23.60 -8.78 -13.78
C GLU A 162 22.96 -7.44 -13.43
N LEU A 163 22.07 -7.42 -12.42
CA LEU A 163 21.29 -6.26 -12.02
C LEU A 163 21.84 -5.62 -10.74
N SER A 164 21.76 -4.28 -10.66
CA SER A 164 21.96 -3.54 -9.42
C SER A 164 20.84 -3.84 -8.40
N GLY A 165 21.05 -3.48 -7.11
CA GLY A 165 20.01 -3.63 -6.07
C GLY A 165 18.71 -2.93 -6.41
N GLY A 166 18.80 -1.70 -6.90
CA GLY A 166 17.62 -0.93 -7.34
C GLY A 166 16.90 -1.56 -8.53
N MET A 167 17.64 -2.08 -9.51
CA MET A 167 17.05 -2.80 -10.64
C MET A 167 16.33 -4.08 -10.18
N LYS A 168 16.91 -4.85 -9.27
CA LYS A 168 16.26 -6.03 -8.68
C LYS A 168 14.94 -5.66 -8.01
N MET A 169 14.91 -4.53 -7.28
CA MET A 169 13.70 -4.05 -6.63
C MET A 169 12.64 -3.63 -7.66
N ARG A 170 13.02 -2.96 -8.75
CA ARG A 170 12.11 -2.64 -9.86
C ARG A 170 11.54 -3.89 -10.53
N VAL A 171 12.34 -4.96 -10.70
CA VAL A 171 11.82 -6.26 -11.19
C VAL A 171 10.79 -6.85 -10.21
N SER A 172 11.04 -6.77 -8.89
CA SER A 172 10.08 -7.20 -7.87
C SER A 172 8.78 -6.40 -7.94
N LEU A 173 8.87 -5.09 -8.19
CA LEU A 173 7.71 -4.21 -8.38
C LEU A 173 6.95 -4.59 -9.67
N ALA A 174 7.62 -4.75 -10.81
CA ALA A 174 7.00 -5.21 -12.07
C ALA A 174 6.30 -6.57 -11.88
N ARG A 175 6.92 -7.50 -11.15
CA ARG A 175 6.33 -8.80 -10.80
C ARG A 175 5.05 -8.67 -9.97
N ALA A 176 4.98 -7.70 -9.07
CA ALA A 176 3.77 -7.43 -8.30
C ALA A 176 2.69 -6.77 -9.17
N LEU A 177 3.06 -5.88 -10.11
CA LEU A 177 2.14 -5.13 -10.97
C LEU A 177 1.57 -5.93 -12.13
N VAL A 178 2.28 -6.95 -12.63
CA VAL A 178 1.88 -7.73 -13.82
C VAL A 178 0.51 -8.40 -13.68
N THR A 179 0.03 -8.61 -12.45
CA THR A 179 -1.32 -9.11 -12.16
C THR A 179 -2.37 -8.01 -12.12
N GLU A 180 -1.99 -6.74 -12.35
CA GLU A 180 -2.86 -5.57 -12.22
C GLU A 180 -3.61 -5.54 -10.87
N PRO A 181 -2.86 -5.52 -9.74
CA PRO A 181 -3.48 -5.57 -8.43
C PRO A 181 -4.28 -4.31 -8.14
N ASP A 182 -5.31 -4.44 -7.29
CA ASP A 182 -6.08 -3.31 -6.77
C ASP A 182 -5.38 -2.69 -5.56
N ILE A 183 -4.65 -3.53 -4.81
CA ILE A 183 -3.91 -3.15 -3.60
C ILE A 183 -2.46 -3.59 -3.76
N LEU A 184 -1.52 -2.67 -3.51
CA LEU A 184 -0.08 -2.93 -3.49
C LEU A 184 0.43 -2.83 -2.06
N LEU A 185 0.95 -3.92 -1.54
CA LEU A 185 1.56 -4.00 -0.22
C LEU A 185 3.08 -4.01 -0.37
N MET A 186 3.77 -3.13 0.34
CA MET A 186 5.23 -2.98 0.23
C MET A 186 5.88 -3.01 1.62
N ASP A 187 6.70 -4.02 1.88
CA ASP A 187 7.34 -4.25 3.18
C ASP A 187 8.81 -3.80 3.13
N GLU A 188 9.09 -2.56 3.57
CA GLU A 188 10.42 -1.93 3.60
C GLU A 188 11.24 -2.10 2.30
N PRO A 189 10.67 -1.84 1.10
CA PRO A 189 11.27 -2.25 -0.17
C PRO A 189 12.60 -1.55 -0.47
N PHE A 190 12.87 -0.42 0.16
CA PHE A 190 14.05 0.40 -0.13
C PHE A 190 15.08 0.39 1.00
N ALA A 191 14.88 -0.40 2.06
CA ALA A 191 15.74 -0.40 3.25
C ALA A 191 17.21 -0.76 2.97
N ALA A 192 17.46 -1.65 2.00
CA ALA A 192 18.79 -2.13 1.67
C ALA A 192 19.52 -1.30 0.58
N LEU A 193 18.92 -0.17 0.14
CA LEU A 193 19.46 0.63 -0.95
C LEU A 193 20.21 1.87 -0.44
N ASP A 194 21.20 2.32 -1.21
CA ASP A 194 21.85 3.61 -0.98
C ASP A 194 20.88 4.78 -1.15
N GLU A 195 21.21 5.92 -0.57
CA GLU A 195 20.33 7.07 -0.47
C GLU A 195 19.93 7.63 -1.86
N ILE A 196 20.88 7.70 -2.81
CA ILE A 196 20.61 8.25 -4.15
C ILE A 196 19.66 7.33 -4.92
N THR A 197 19.91 6.02 -4.87
CA THR A 197 19.03 5.02 -5.50
C THR A 197 17.64 5.04 -4.87
N ARG A 198 17.57 5.17 -3.55
CA ARG A 198 16.31 5.28 -2.80
C ARG A 198 15.50 6.50 -3.21
N PHE A 199 16.12 7.68 -3.36
CA PHE A 199 15.45 8.88 -3.83
C PHE A 199 14.85 8.71 -5.23
N ARG A 200 15.60 8.10 -6.15
CA ARG A 200 15.10 7.83 -7.50
C ARG A 200 13.90 6.89 -7.48
N LEU A 201 13.99 5.81 -6.72
CA LEU A 201 12.89 4.83 -6.61
C LEU A 201 11.66 5.41 -5.92
N ASN A 202 11.81 6.30 -4.95
CA ASN A 202 10.69 7.03 -4.36
C ASN A 202 9.97 7.90 -5.39
N ASN A 203 10.71 8.61 -6.25
CA ASN A 203 10.11 9.41 -7.32
C ASN A 203 9.39 8.53 -8.34
N ASP A 204 10.03 7.42 -8.76
CA ASP A 204 9.44 6.46 -9.71
C ASP A 204 8.16 5.85 -9.15
N LEU A 205 8.18 5.44 -7.86
CA LEU A 205 7.02 4.87 -7.19
C LEU A 205 5.87 5.88 -7.07
N LEU A 206 6.18 7.13 -6.76
CA LEU A 206 5.18 8.19 -6.65
C LEU A 206 4.53 8.50 -8.01
N SER A 207 5.32 8.55 -9.10
CA SER A 207 4.80 8.70 -10.46
C SER A 207 3.91 7.51 -10.84
N LEU A 208 4.38 6.30 -10.60
CA LEU A 208 3.65 5.08 -10.88
C LEU A 208 2.31 5.01 -10.12
N TRP A 209 2.29 5.41 -8.84
CA TRP A 209 1.07 5.46 -8.05
C TRP A 209 0.04 6.44 -8.63
N ARG A 210 0.48 7.63 -9.06
CA ARG A 210 -0.38 8.63 -9.69
C ARG A 210 -1.00 8.13 -10.99
N ASP A 211 -0.19 7.47 -11.82
CA ASP A 211 -0.63 6.98 -13.12
C ASP A 211 -1.61 5.80 -12.98
N LEU A 212 -1.39 4.93 -12.02
CA LEU A 212 -2.16 3.70 -11.86
C LEU A 212 -3.35 3.82 -10.89
N HIS A 213 -3.40 4.88 -10.06
CA HIS A 213 -4.44 5.11 -9.05
C HIS A 213 -4.71 3.88 -8.16
N LYS A 214 -3.64 3.17 -7.78
CA LYS A 214 -3.73 1.97 -6.94
C LYS A 214 -3.73 2.34 -5.45
N THR A 215 -4.40 1.51 -4.64
CA THR A 215 -4.26 1.59 -3.18
C THR A 215 -2.90 1.06 -2.78
N VAL A 216 -2.12 1.81 -2.01
CA VAL A 216 -0.79 1.41 -1.57
C VAL A 216 -0.70 1.44 -0.05
N ILE A 217 -0.22 0.34 0.54
CA ILE A 217 0.17 0.29 1.95
C ILE A 217 1.69 0.03 1.99
N PHE A 218 2.42 1.03 2.43
CA PHE A 218 3.87 1.08 2.41
C PHE A 218 4.42 1.01 3.82
N VAL A 219 5.21 0.00 4.13
CA VAL A 219 5.91 -0.12 5.41
C VAL A 219 7.30 0.44 5.28
N THR A 220 7.67 1.31 6.21
CA THR A 220 9.03 1.86 6.32
C THR A 220 9.37 2.19 7.78
N HIS A 221 10.66 2.34 8.06
CA HIS A 221 11.18 2.93 9.30
C HIS A 221 11.70 4.36 9.06
N SER A 222 11.62 4.86 7.83
CA SER A 222 12.08 6.19 7.44
C SER A 222 10.94 7.21 7.48
N VAL A 223 11.07 8.21 8.37
CA VAL A 223 10.15 9.36 8.41
C VAL A 223 10.12 10.09 7.07
N PHE A 224 11.31 10.27 6.46
CA PHE A 224 11.44 11.00 5.20
C PHE A 224 10.70 10.30 4.05
N GLU A 225 10.79 8.97 3.94
CA GLU A 225 10.03 8.23 2.93
C GLU A 225 8.53 8.32 3.17
N SER A 226 8.10 8.11 4.42
CA SER A 226 6.68 8.11 4.76
C SER A 226 6.01 9.45 4.44
N VAL A 227 6.63 10.57 4.79
CA VAL A 227 6.11 11.92 4.50
C VAL A 227 6.16 12.23 3.01
N TYR A 228 7.21 11.79 2.29
CA TYR A 228 7.35 12.08 0.87
C TYR A 228 6.34 11.34 0.00
N LEU A 229 6.10 10.06 0.30
CA LEU A 229 5.29 9.18 -0.54
C LEU A 229 3.79 9.23 -0.24
N SER A 230 3.41 9.43 1.02
CA SER A 230 2.07 9.09 1.48
C SER A 230 1.15 10.29 1.62
N GLU A 231 -0.13 10.08 1.38
CA GLU A 231 -1.18 11.02 1.77
C GLU A 231 -1.47 10.93 3.28
N ARG A 232 -1.18 9.76 3.87
CA ARG A 232 -1.39 9.52 5.28
C ARG A 232 -0.29 8.65 5.87
N VAL A 233 0.26 9.10 7.00
CA VAL A 233 1.30 8.40 7.77
C VAL A 233 0.70 7.92 9.09
N ILE A 234 0.77 6.62 9.32
CA ILE A 234 0.33 5.97 10.56
C ILE A 234 1.57 5.56 11.34
N VAL A 235 1.76 6.18 12.49
CA VAL A 235 2.86 5.85 13.42
C VAL A 235 2.43 4.71 14.32
N MET A 236 3.16 3.61 14.28
CA MET A 236 2.91 2.43 15.10
C MET A 236 3.79 2.41 16.34
N THR A 237 3.20 2.05 17.48
CA THR A 237 3.92 1.85 18.75
C THR A 237 4.69 0.52 18.75
N ALA A 238 5.68 0.42 19.65
CA ALA A 238 6.36 -0.85 19.89
C ALA A 238 5.50 -1.77 20.80
N ARG A 239 5.67 -3.05 20.64
CA ARG A 239 5.16 -4.24 21.34
C ARG A 239 4.12 -4.03 22.45
N PRO A 240 2.87 -4.36 22.21
CA PRO A 240 2.31 -4.78 20.93
C PRO A 240 2.11 -3.61 19.99
N GLY A 241 2.24 -3.87 18.67
CA GLY A 241 2.00 -2.84 17.65
C GLY A 241 0.57 -2.33 17.69
N ARG A 242 0.42 -1.02 17.85
CA ARG A 242 -0.87 -0.29 17.81
C ARG A 242 -0.68 1.00 17.07
N ILE A 243 -1.74 1.63 16.64
CA ILE A 243 -1.69 2.99 16.12
C ILE A 243 -1.43 3.93 17.30
N GLY A 244 -0.31 4.67 17.23
CA GLY A 244 0.06 5.69 18.21
C GLY A 244 -0.32 7.10 17.77
N ALA A 245 -0.20 7.39 16.47
CA ALA A 245 -0.58 8.67 15.88
C ALA A 245 -0.86 8.52 14.39
N GLU A 246 -1.61 9.47 13.83
CA GLU A 246 -1.95 9.54 12.41
C GLU A 246 -1.76 10.95 11.90
N PHE A 247 -1.16 11.10 10.72
CA PHE A 247 -0.87 12.39 10.08
C PHE A 247 -1.37 12.38 8.65
N HIS A 248 -2.12 13.41 8.26
CA HIS A 248 -2.48 13.67 6.88
C HIS A 248 -1.47 14.62 6.26
N ILE A 249 -0.89 14.23 5.14
CA ILE A 249 0.11 15.01 4.42
C ILE A 249 -0.58 15.72 3.26
N ASN A 250 -1.05 16.93 3.52
CA ASN A 250 -1.81 17.76 2.57
C ASN A 250 -0.84 18.67 1.79
N SER A 251 0.04 18.09 0.97
CA SER A 251 0.93 18.87 0.13
C SER A 251 0.36 19.10 -1.25
N ALA A 252 0.71 20.24 -1.85
CA ALA A 252 0.41 20.50 -3.26
C ALA A 252 1.04 19.42 -4.15
N GLU A 253 0.29 18.98 -5.15
CA GLU A 253 0.79 18.07 -6.18
C GLU A 253 1.31 18.86 -7.39
N PRO A 254 2.31 18.36 -8.09
CA PRO A 254 3.07 17.12 -7.88
C PRO A 254 4.18 17.28 -6.83
N ARG A 255 4.34 16.27 -5.94
CA ARG A 255 5.49 16.21 -5.03
C ARG A 255 6.75 15.89 -5.83
N GLY A 256 7.79 16.68 -5.61
CA GLY A 256 9.05 16.57 -6.32
C GLY A 256 10.21 17.07 -5.46
N GLU A 257 11.30 17.47 -6.09
CA GLU A 257 12.49 17.99 -5.41
C GLU A 257 12.19 19.26 -4.60
N GLU A 258 11.32 20.15 -5.15
CA GLU A 258 10.88 21.37 -4.47
C GLU A 258 10.13 21.07 -3.16
N PHE A 259 9.23 20.08 -3.17
CA PHE A 259 8.55 19.66 -1.94
C PHE A 259 9.55 19.12 -0.93
N ARG A 260 10.48 18.26 -1.35
CA ARG A 260 11.48 17.64 -0.47
C ARG A 260 12.40 18.64 0.21
N THR A 261 12.65 19.79 -0.41
CA THR A 261 13.48 20.88 0.13
C THR A 261 12.67 21.99 0.81
N SER A 262 11.34 21.85 0.86
CA SER A 262 10.45 22.87 1.41
C SER A 262 10.42 22.89 2.94
N ALA A 263 10.08 24.05 3.51
CA ALA A 263 9.84 24.21 4.94
C ALA A 263 8.64 23.40 5.41
N GLU A 264 7.63 23.19 4.55
CA GLU A 264 6.44 22.39 4.81
C GLU A 264 6.81 20.91 5.02
N TYR A 265 7.58 20.33 4.10
CA TYR A 265 8.09 18.96 4.26
C TYR A 265 8.89 18.77 5.54
N ALA A 266 9.78 19.73 5.86
CA ALA A 266 10.57 19.70 7.09
C ALA A 266 9.69 19.78 8.34
N ALA A 267 8.57 20.53 8.28
CA ALA A 267 7.60 20.60 9.38
C ALA A 267 6.90 19.25 9.59
N TYR A 268 6.35 18.62 8.54
CA TYR A 268 5.76 17.28 8.63
C TYR A 268 6.76 16.25 9.16
N CYS A 269 7.99 16.23 8.63
CA CYS A 269 9.02 15.31 9.11
C CYS A 269 9.30 15.47 10.62
N ARG A 270 9.31 16.70 11.11
CA ARG A 270 9.50 17.00 12.54
C ARG A 270 8.34 16.51 13.39
N GLU A 271 7.11 16.80 12.99
CA GLU A 271 5.90 16.34 13.70
C GLU A 271 5.82 14.83 13.78
N VAL A 272 6.01 14.14 12.66
CA VAL A 272 6.03 12.67 12.59
C VAL A 272 7.18 12.10 13.43
N SER A 273 8.37 12.72 13.39
CA SER A 273 9.52 12.29 14.23
C SER A 273 9.23 12.42 15.71
N HIS A 274 8.58 13.51 16.12
CA HIS A 274 8.19 13.71 17.53
C HIS A 274 7.19 12.66 18.01
N ALA A 275 6.22 12.29 17.19
CA ALA A 275 5.26 11.23 17.51
C ALA A 275 5.90 9.83 17.53
N LEU A 276 6.96 9.62 16.74
CA LEU A 276 7.68 8.36 16.67
C LEU A 276 8.64 8.17 17.87
N ALA A 277 9.20 9.24 18.44
CA ALA A 277 10.22 9.20 19.49
C ALA A 277 9.83 8.33 20.70
N PRO A 278 8.61 8.40 21.27
CA PRO A 278 8.20 7.55 22.40
C PRO A 278 8.26 6.05 22.10
N SER A 279 8.04 5.67 20.81
CA SER A 279 8.06 4.26 20.39
C SER A 279 9.45 3.64 20.44
N TYR A 280 10.52 4.44 20.44
CA TYR A 280 11.91 3.99 20.61
C TYR A 280 12.35 3.97 22.08
N ALA A 281 11.81 4.86 22.93
CA ALA A 281 12.18 4.96 24.33
C ALA A 281 11.87 3.66 25.11
N GLY A 282 10.83 2.92 24.73
CA GLY A 282 10.48 1.63 25.33
C GLY A 282 11.41 0.46 24.94
N GLN A 283 12.33 0.63 23.99
CA GLN A 283 13.26 -0.42 23.55
C GLN A 283 14.62 -0.36 24.23
N ALA A 284 14.98 0.76 24.85
CA ALA A 284 16.28 0.94 25.50
C ALA A 284 16.39 0.29 26.88
N GLY A 285 15.33 -0.36 27.38
CA GLY A 285 15.27 -0.98 28.71
C GLY A 285 14.93 -2.48 28.72
N ALA A 286 15.03 -3.19 27.58
CA ALA A 286 14.72 -4.62 27.48
C ALA A 286 15.94 -5.45 27.06
#